data_e8c3221f82814b77a0dc44cb1a2d0b7d
#
_entry.id   e8c3221f82814b77a0dc44cb1a2d0b7d
#
_cell.length_a   1.000
_cell.length_b   1.000
_cell.length_c   1.000
_cell.angle_alpha   90.00
_cell.angle_beta   90.00
_cell.angle_gamma   90.00
#
_symmetry.space_group_name_H-M   'P 1'
#
loop_
_entity.id
_entity.type
_entity.pdbx_description
1 polymer ?
#
loop_
_entity_poly.entity_id
_entity_poly.type
_entity_poly.pdbx_seq_one_letter_code
_entity_poly.pdbx_strand_id
1 'polypeptide(L)'
;MRVYEFARNYGMTSKELVAICHEIGIEVKAQSKLDETQLATLSRHICRGKDTNETIETTPKVVKKSREAKTIAYVVTECEPFTSLGELGKTAAAFATQTIKDGRSLIIALPKYKEITEVYGTTMEWLMDLPIKVGSTEARASLFKLVQDSVTYLFIGNDRYFTREEIYGYEDDAERFAFFNRAVLEALPYLGTKISEIYVNDWHTSMIPLILNVDYKYHSFYQKVKTTLNIHNLEYQGWYSVDILPNVLGISRQYYDNGLTRMGDSVNLLKSGIETATRIQLNEISTEQLKLPQMHES
;
A
#
# COMPACT_ATOMS: atom_id res chain seq x y z
N MET A 1 7.31 -23.81 3.00
CA MET A 1 7.14 -22.39 3.40
C MET A 1 8.12 -22.07 4.51
N ARG A 2 8.73 -20.91 4.55
CA ARG A 2 9.62 -20.51 5.65
C ARG A 2 8.83 -19.84 6.77
N VAL A 3 9.39 -19.84 7.99
CA VAL A 3 8.75 -19.22 9.17
C VAL A 3 8.35 -17.78 8.92
N TYR A 4 9.21 -16.97 8.32
CA TYR A 4 8.90 -15.56 8.04
C TYR A 4 7.77 -15.39 6.99
N GLU A 5 7.68 -16.30 5.99
CA GLU A 5 6.62 -16.29 4.99
C GLU A 5 5.27 -16.65 5.62
N PHE A 6 5.26 -17.65 6.49
CA PHE A 6 4.07 -18.05 7.22
C PHE A 6 3.61 -16.97 8.21
N ALA A 7 4.54 -16.38 8.97
CA ALA A 7 4.25 -15.27 9.88
C ALA A 7 3.56 -14.10 9.14
N ARG A 8 4.09 -13.74 7.96
CA ARG A 8 3.53 -12.70 7.10
C ARG A 8 2.09 -13.00 6.69
N ASN A 9 1.77 -14.25 6.33
CA ASN A 9 0.43 -14.65 5.91
C ASN A 9 -0.61 -14.51 7.03
N TYR A 10 -0.18 -14.53 8.29
CA TYR A 10 -1.05 -14.41 9.47
C TYR A 10 -0.94 -13.04 10.16
N GLY A 11 -0.22 -12.08 9.55
CA GLY A 11 -0.10 -10.70 10.04
C GLY A 11 0.68 -10.59 11.35
N MET A 12 1.68 -11.44 11.56
CA MET A 12 2.54 -11.46 12.74
C MET A 12 4.02 -11.39 12.37
N THR A 13 4.85 -10.96 13.31
CA THR A 13 6.30 -10.97 13.14
C THR A 13 6.86 -12.38 13.20
N SER A 14 8.01 -12.61 12.57
CA SER A 14 8.72 -13.91 12.71
C SER A 14 9.06 -14.24 14.15
N LYS A 15 9.27 -13.24 15.00
CA LYS A 15 9.58 -13.41 16.44
C LYS A 15 8.36 -13.93 17.21
N GLU A 16 7.18 -13.38 16.94
CA GLU A 16 5.91 -13.84 17.52
C GLU A 16 5.59 -15.26 17.07
N LEU A 17 5.76 -15.56 15.78
CA LEU A 17 5.53 -16.91 15.29
C LEU A 17 6.52 -17.94 15.89
N VAL A 18 7.78 -17.58 16.04
CA VAL A 18 8.78 -18.44 16.72
C VAL A 18 8.38 -18.68 18.17
N ALA A 19 7.88 -17.70 18.89
CA ALA A 19 7.37 -17.87 20.26
C ALA A 19 6.19 -18.85 20.30
N ILE A 20 5.21 -18.71 19.41
CA ILE A 20 4.09 -19.64 19.27
C ILE A 20 4.57 -21.06 18.91
N CYS A 21 5.54 -21.18 18.00
CA CYS A 21 6.14 -22.49 17.69
C CYS A 21 6.72 -23.17 18.93
N HIS A 22 7.47 -22.43 19.75
CA HIS A 22 8.04 -22.94 21.00
C HIS A 22 6.96 -23.37 22.00
N GLU A 23 5.87 -22.61 22.15
CA GLU A 23 4.74 -22.96 23.02
C GLU A 23 4.06 -24.29 22.64
N ILE A 24 4.03 -24.61 21.34
CA ILE A 24 3.43 -25.87 20.85
C ILE A 24 4.46 -26.95 20.55
N GLY A 25 5.70 -26.79 21.04
CA GLY A 25 6.76 -27.81 20.97
C GLY A 25 7.42 -27.92 19.58
N ILE A 26 7.34 -26.89 18.74
CA ILE A 26 8.01 -26.84 17.44
C ILE A 26 9.26 -25.96 17.56
N GLU A 27 10.43 -26.57 17.54
CA GLU A 27 11.70 -25.82 17.59
C GLU A 27 12.10 -25.32 16.20
N VAL A 28 12.01 -23.99 16.00
CA VAL A 28 12.35 -23.30 14.75
C VAL A 28 13.02 -21.96 15.00
N LYS A 29 13.79 -21.52 14.00
CA LYS A 29 14.33 -20.15 13.92
C LYS A 29 13.59 -19.39 12.83
N ALA A 30 13.66 -18.06 12.83
CA ALA A 30 12.97 -17.21 11.84
C ALA A 30 13.22 -17.59 10.37
N GLN A 31 14.36 -18.19 10.06
CA GLN A 31 14.74 -18.62 8.71
C GLN A 31 14.44 -20.10 8.43
N SER A 32 13.96 -20.86 9.41
CA SER A 32 13.66 -22.31 9.25
C SER A 32 12.56 -22.53 8.22
N LYS A 33 12.62 -23.66 7.52
CA LYS A 33 11.57 -24.10 6.62
C LYS A 33 10.59 -24.97 7.42
N LEU A 34 9.31 -24.66 7.36
CA LEU A 34 8.24 -25.44 7.97
C LEU A 34 7.80 -26.55 7.00
N ASP A 35 7.61 -27.74 7.52
CA ASP A 35 6.99 -28.85 6.79
C ASP A 35 5.46 -28.77 6.81
N GLU A 36 4.78 -29.65 6.08
CA GLU A 36 3.31 -29.63 5.95
C GLU A 36 2.60 -29.91 7.27
N THR A 37 3.16 -30.75 8.12
CA THR A 37 2.60 -31.09 9.43
C THR A 37 2.69 -29.92 10.39
N GLN A 38 3.84 -29.25 10.41
CA GLN A 38 4.07 -28.04 11.19
C GLN A 38 3.17 -26.89 10.74
N LEU A 39 2.98 -26.70 9.42
CA LEU A 39 2.08 -25.70 8.85
C LEU A 39 0.62 -25.96 9.28
N ALA A 40 0.15 -27.22 9.19
CA ALA A 40 -1.20 -27.58 9.60
C ALA A 40 -1.43 -27.38 11.10
N THR A 41 -0.43 -27.71 11.92
CA THR A 41 -0.49 -27.55 13.39
C THR A 41 -0.52 -26.07 13.78
N LEU A 42 0.35 -25.25 13.20
CA LEU A 42 0.39 -23.81 13.42
C LEU A 42 -0.90 -23.12 12.99
N SER A 43 -1.39 -23.43 11.79
CA SER A 43 -2.67 -22.86 11.30
C SER A 43 -3.82 -23.18 12.25
N ARG A 44 -3.89 -24.43 12.75
CA ARG A 44 -4.94 -24.87 13.68
C ARG A 44 -4.82 -24.20 15.05
N HIS A 45 -3.61 -24.00 15.54
CA HIS A 45 -3.34 -23.34 16.82
C HIS A 45 -3.67 -21.84 16.76
N ILE A 46 -3.23 -21.16 15.73
CA ILE A 46 -3.50 -19.72 15.52
C ILE A 46 -5.00 -19.44 15.31
N CYS A 47 -5.71 -20.37 14.65
CA CYS A 47 -7.17 -20.25 14.49
C CYS A 47 -7.93 -20.54 15.79
N ARG A 48 -7.47 -21.48 16.64
CA ARG A 48 -8.09 -21.79 17.93
C ARG A 48 -7.88 -20.71 19.00
N GLY A 49 -6.76 -20.00 18.98
CA GLY A 49 -6.47 -18.90 19.92
C GLY A 49 -7.38 -17.67 19.78
N LYS A 50 -8.28 -17.67 18.80
CA LYS A 50 -9.29 -16.60 18.61
C LYS A 50 -10.64 -16.89 19.28
N ASP A 51 -10.85 -18.08 19.84
CA ASP A 51 -12.16 -18.50 20.38
C ASP A 51 -12.21 -18.69 21.91
N THR A 52 -11.14 -18.39 22.65
CA THR A 52 -11.16 -18.51 24.11
C THR A 52 -11.02 -17.14 24.77
N ASN A 53 -12.16 -16.51 25.03
CA ASN A 53 -12.32 -15.56 26.12
C ASN A 53 -13.37 -16.12 27.08
N GLU A 54 -12.90 -16.68 28.20
CA GLU A 54 -13.70 -17.12 29.30
C GLU A 54 -14.39 -15.95 30.01
N THR A 55 -15.61 -16.24 30.37
CA THR A 55 -16.60 -15.43 31.10
C THR A 55 -16.10 -15.02 32.47
N ILE A 56 -16.03 -13.74 32.76
CA ILE A 56 -16.14 -13.21 34.12
C ILE A 56 -17.38 -12.31 34.17
N GLU A 57 -18.39 -12.76 34.91
CA GLU A 57 -19.57 -11.98 35.20
C GLU A 57 -19.26 -10.76 36.04
N THR A 58 -19.55 -9.59 35.49
CA THR A 58 -19.86 -8.40 36.25
C THR A 58 -20.92 -7.59 35.50
N THR A 59 -21.96 -7.20 36.22
CA THR A 59 -23.17 -6.43 35.88
C THR A 59 -22.99 -5.37 34.77
N PRO A 60 -24.03 -5.19 33.91
CA PRO A 60 -23.87 -4.42 32.69
C PRO A 60 -23.97 -2.92 32.95
N LYS A 61 -22.86 -2.23 32.98
CA LYS A 61 -22.82 -0.84 32.53
C LYS A 61 -22.85 -0.89 30.99
N VAL A 62 -23.88 -0.30 30.40
CA VAL A 62 -24.02 -0.08 28.98
C VAL A 62 -22.83 0.80 28.52
N VAL A 63 -21.71 0.17 28.22
CA VAL A 63 -20.62 0.79 27.49
C VAL A 63 -21.04 0.76 26.03
N LYS A 64 -21.39 1.91 25.47
CA LYS A 64 -21.51 2.08 24.02
C LYS A 64 -20.27 1.45 23.42
N LYS A 65 -20.42 0.35 22.63
CA LYS A 65 -19.34 -0.24 21.83
C LYS A 65 -18.65 0.90 21.11
N SER A 66 -17.43 1.24 21.53
CA SER A 66 -16.57 2.16 20.80
C SER A 66 -16.43 1.56 19.39
N ARG A 67 -16.88 2.29 18.37
CA ARG A 67 -16.58 1.93 16.98
C ARG A 67 -15.06 1.79 16.91
N GLU A 68 -14.56 0.60 16.60
CA GLU A 68 -13.12 0.43 16.30
C GLU A 68 -12.72 1.57 15.34
N ALA A 69 -11.76 2.38 15.77
CA ALA A 69 -11.32 3.51 14.97
C ALA A 69 -10.82 2.98 13.63
N LYS A 70 -11.50 3.33 12.55
CA LYS A 70 -11.16 2.87 11.21
C LYS A 70 -9.92 3.63 10.75
N THR A 71 -8.82 2.94 10.60
CA THR A 71 -7.59 3.52 10.06
C THR A 71 -7.66 3.55 8.54
N ILE A 72 -7.31 4.70 7.97
CA ILE A 72 -7.13 4.92 6.54
C ILE A 72 -5.64 4.86 6.22
N ALA A 73 -5.28 4.22 5.12
CA ALA A 73 -4.00 4.43 4.45
C ALA A 73 -4.23 5.34 3.23
N TYR A 74 -3.53 6.46 3.19
CA TYR A 74 -3.57 7.42 2.08
C TYR A 74 -2.22 7.35 1.35
N VAL A 75 -2.21 6.82 0.14
CA VAL A 75 -1.01 6.58 -0.65
C VAL A 75 -0.89 7.66 -1.70
N VAL A 76 0.16 8.44 -1.65
CA VAL A 76 0.32 9.64 -2.48
C VAL A 76 1.80 9.91 -2.75
N THR A 77 2.08 10.62 -3.83
CA THR A 77 3.44 10.97 -4.22
C THR A 77 3.89 12.34 -3.70
N GLU A 78 2.94 13.16 -3.25
CA GLU A 78 3.20 14.49 -2.68
C GLU A 78 2.31 14.71 -1.45
N CYS A 79 2.85 15.35 -0.41
CA CYS A 79 2.09 15.80 0.77
C CYS A 79 2.85 16.91 1.48
N GLU A 80 2.26 18.08 1.65
CA GLU A 80 2.81 19.12 2.52
C GLU A 80 2.82 18.64 3.98
N PRO A 81 3.87 19.01 4.77
CA PRO A 81 4.96 19.92 4.45
C PRO A 81 6.20 19.23 3.84
N PHE A 82 6.14 17.94 3.47
CA PHE A 82 7.30 17.15 3.08
C PHE A 82 7.74 17.41 1.64
N THR A 83 6.78 17.40 0.71
CA THR A 83 7.01 17.68 -0.71
C THR A 83 5.71 18.13 -1.37
N SER A 84 5.78 19.12 -2.25
CA SER A 84 4.62 19.62 -3.00
C SER A 84 5.09 20.39 -4.23
N LEU A 85 4.82 19.85 -5.42
CA LEU A 85 5.02 20.57 -6.69
C LEU A 85 3.74 21.29 -7.16
N GLY A 86 2.58 20.85 -6.65
CA GLY A 86 1.30 21.36 -7.11
C GLY A 86 0.17 21.21 -6.09
N GLU A 87 -1.04 21.10 -6.60
CA GLU A 87 -2.24 21.00 -5.74
C GLU A 87 -2.36 19.64 -5.03
N LEU A 88 -1.69 18.58 -5.53
CA LEU A 88 -1.76 17.26 -4.93
C LEU A 88 -1.24 17.26 -3.49
N GLY A 89 -0.08 17.89 -3.26
CA GLY A 89 0.53 17.98 -1.93
C GLY A 89 -0.34 18.71 -0.92
N LYS A 90 -0.95 19.82 -1.32
CA LYS A 90 -1.89 20.62 -0.50
C LYS A 90 -3.17 19.83 -0.20
N THR A 91 -3.72 19.15 -1.21
CA THR A 91 -4.93 18.33 -1.07
C THR A 91 -4.69 17.18 -0.10
N ALA A 92 -3.52 16.53 -0.15
CA ALA A 92 -3.15 15.49 0.79
C ALA A 92 -3.08 16.01 2.24
N ALA A 93 -2.51 17.20 2.46
CA ALA A 93 -2.45 17.83 3.78
C ALA A 93 -3.84 18.24 4.30
N ALA A 94 -4.71 18.74 3.41
CA ALA A 94 -6.10 19.06 3.75
C ALA A 94 -6.90 17.80 4.10
N PHE A 95 -6.73 16.71 3.35
CA PHE A 95 -7.31 15.40 3.65
C PHE A 95 -6.86 14.88 5.02
N ALA A 96 -5.58 15.02 5.34
CA ALA A 96 -5.04 14.65 6.64
C ALA A 96 -5.73 15.40 7.77
N THR A 97 -5.79 16.73 7.65
CA THR A 97 -6.43 17.61 8.65
C THR A 97 -7.90 17.23 8.85
N GLN A 98 -8.66 17.01 7.78
CA GLN A 98 -10.07 16.65 7.89
C GLN A 98 -10.27 15.27 8.49
N THR A 99 -9.45 14.28 8.09
CA THR A 99 -9.53 12.90 8.59
C THR A 99 -9.31 12.83 10.10
N ILE A 100 -8.33 13.58 10.62
CA ILE A 100 -8.06 13.65 12.06
C ILE A 100 -9.20 14.38 12.79
N LYS A 101 -9.74 15.46 12.25
CA LYS A 101 -10.92 16.15 12.81
C LYS A 101 -12.14 15.23 12.91
N ASP A 102 -12.31 14.32 11.96
CA ASP A 102 -13.39 13.32 11.95
C ASP A 102 -13.13 12.17 12.95
N GLY A 103 -12.05 12.22 13.74
CA GLY A 103 -11.69 11.22 14.76
C GLY A 103 -11.24 9.89 14.16
N ARG A 104 -10.71 9.88 12.94
CA ARG A 104 -10.20 8.68 12.26
C ARG A 104 -8.67 8.65 12.37
N SER A 105 -8.10 7.46 12.44
CA SER A 105 -6.66 7.27 12.35
C SER A 105 -6.20 7.29 10.91
N LEU A 106 -5.05 7.91 10.63
CA LEU A 106 -4.52 8.09 9.29
C LEU A 106 -3.06 7.68 9.21
N ILE A 107 -2.74 6.92 8.18
CA ILE A 107 -1.38 6.64 7.72
C ILE A 107 -1.24 7.27 6.33
N ILE A 108 -0.26 8.15 6.12
CA ILE A 108 0.09 8.66 4.80
C ILE A 108 1.38 7.99 4.35
N ALA A 109 1.33 7.30 3.21
CA ALA A 109 2.49 6.66 2.61
C ALA A 109 3.04 7.52 1.48
N LEU A 110 4.34 7.82 1.54
CA LEU A 110 5.08 8.69 0.62
C LEU A 110 6.38 8.04 0.17
N PRO A 111 6.86 8.29 -1.06
CA PRO A 111 8.25 8.04 -1.40
C PRO A 111 9.17 8.95 -0.55
N LYS A 112 10.29 8.40 -0.10
CA LYS A 112 11.31 9.15 0.65
C LYS A 112 12.26 9.84 -0.33
N TYR A 113 11.81 10.97 -0.89
CA TYR A 113 12.61 11.75 -1.83
C TYR A 113 13.87 12.36 -1.19
N LYS A 114 14.80 12.83 -2.03
CA LYS A 114 16.04 13.46 -1.60
C LYS A 114 15.80 14.62 -0.62
N GLU A 115 14.95 15.57 -0.99
CA GLU A 115 14.60 16.73 -0.16
C GLU A 115 14.01 16.33 1.21
N ILE A 116 13.16 15.29 1.24
CA ILE A 116 12.60 14.76 2.47
C ILE A 116 13.70 14.19 3.37
N THR A 117 14.66 13.51 2.77
CA THR A 117 15.81 12.96 3.49
C THR A 117 16.68 14.05 4.09
N GLU A 118 16.95 15.11 3.34
CA GLU A 118 17.78 16.23 3.77
C GLU A 118 17.17 17.02 4.94
N VAL A 119 15.84 17.22 4.92
CA VAL A 119 15.14 18.03 5.94
C VAL A 119 14.72 17.20 7.15
N TYR A 120 14.17 16.01 6.93
CA TYR A 120 13.50 15.21 7.96
C TYR A 120 14.22 13.91 8.31
N GLY A 121 15.29 13.54 7.61
CA GLY A 121 15.93 12.23 7.76
C GLY A 121 16.36 11.88 9.19
N THR A 122 16.81 12.88 9.96
CA THR A 122 17.23 12.68 11.36
C THR A 122 16.07 12.56 12.35
N THR A 123 14.85 12.94 11.96
CA THR A 123 13.65 12.89 12.81
C THR A 123 12.81 11.64 12.58
N MET A 124 13.12 10.88 11.53
CA MET A 124 12.40 9.66 11.17
C MET A 124 12.93 8.46 11.94
N GLU A 125 12.02 7.62 12.41
CA GLU A 125 12.32 6.30 12.92
C GLU A 125 12.50 5.32 11.74
N TRP A 126 13.69 4.71 11.62
CA TRP A 126 13.86 3.58 10.72
C TRP A 126 13.17 2.34 11.29
N LEU A 127 12.34 1.68 10.50
CA LEU A 127 11.59 0.51 10.95
C LEU A 127 12.28 -0.79 10.51
N MET A 128 12.49 -0.95 9.22
CA MET A 128 13.05 -2.16 8.62
C MET A 128 13.36 -1.97 7.14
N ASP A 129 14.00 -2.97 6.56
CA ASP A 129 14.16 -3.13 5.12
C ASP A 129 13.34 -4.32 4.62
N LEU A 130 12.69 -4.17 3.48
CA LEU A 130 11.92 -5.21 2.82
C LEU A 130 12.43 -5.45 1.39
N PRO A 131 12.56 -6.71 0.95
CA PRO A 131 12.78 -7.03 -0.45
C PRO A 131 11.46 -6.84 -1.21
N ILE A 132 11.47 -6.04 -2.26
CA ILE A 132 10.32 -5.74 -3.10
C ILE A 132 10.56 -6.25 -4.50
N LYS A 133 9.65 -7.08 -4.99
CA LYS A 133 9.70 -7.61 -6.34
C LYS A 133 9.07 -6.62 -7.32
N VAL A 134 9.83 -6.24 -8.34
CA VAL A 134 9.38 -5.39 -9.44
C VAL A 134 9.64 -6.16 -10.74
N GLY A 135 8.60 -6.74 -11.31
CA GLY A 135 8.74 -7.66 -12.44
C GLY A 135 9.66 -8.83 -12.12
N SER A 136 10.74 -8.95 -12.87
CA SER A 136 11.79 -9.98 -12.68
C SER A 136 12.91 -9.55 -11.73
N THR A 137 12.94 -8.30 -11.31
CA THR A 137 13.99 -7.74 -10.44
C THR A 137 13.52 -7.68 -8.99
N GLU A 138 14.47 -7.61 -8.06
CA GLU A 138 14.23 -7.37 -6.65
C GLU A 138 14.97 -6.12 -6.22
N ALA A 139 14.27 -5.21 -5.57
CA ALA A 139 14.83 -3.99 -5.04
C ALA A 139 14.52 -3.91 -3.53
N ARG A 140 15.38 -3.23 -2.78
CA ARG A 140 15.23 -3.07 -1.33
C ARG A 140 14.45 -1.81 -1.01
N ALA A 141 13.38 -1.91 -0.25
CA ALA A 141 12.67 -0.79 0.37
C ALA A 141 13.14 -0.60 1.81
N SER A 142 13.63 0.58 2.15
CA SER A 142 13.88 0.98 3.52
C SER A 142 12.66 1.75 4.05
N LEU A 143 12.07 1.28 5.15
CA LEU A 143 10.86 1.85 5.72
C LEU A 143 11.22 2.81 6.85
N PHE A 144 10.67 4.01 6.79
CA PHE A 144 10.81 5.03 7.84
C PHE A 144 9.44 5.52 8.28
N LYS A 145 9.34 5.88 9.55
CA LYS A 145 8.11 6.38 10.16
C LYS A 145 8.38 7.73 10.83
N LEU A 146 7.41 8.62 10.71
CA LEU A 146 7.32 9.86 11.46
C LEU A 146 5.87 10.02 11.95
N VAL A 147 5.67 10.42 13.18
CA VAL A 147 4.34 10.78 13.70
C VAL A 147 4.33 12.28 13.94
N GLN A 148 3.45 12.97 13.26
CA GLN A 148 3.27 14.41 13.37
C GLN A 148 1.77 14.74 13.30
N ASP A 149 1.28 15.63 14.18
CA ASP A 149 -0.11 16.10 14.21
C ASP A 149 -1.16 14.95 14.22
N SER A 150 -0.87 13.87 14.96
CA SER A 150 -1.67 12.66 15.05
C SER A 150 -1.78 11.84 13.75
N VAL A 151 -1.00 12.19 12.73
CA VAL A 151 -0.85 11.43 11.48
C VAL A 151 0.41 10.58 11.56
N THR A 152 0.31 9.33 11.12
CA THR A 152 1.48 8.47 10.91
C THR A 152 1.92 8.59 9.46
N TYR A 153 3.12 9.09 9.23
CA TYR A 153 3.75 9.13 7.91
C TYR A 153 4.66 7.91 7.74
N LEU A 154 4.45 7.17 6.67
CA LEU A 154 5.27 6.04 6.24
C LEU A 154 6.06 6.44 5.00
N PHE A 155 7.36 6.55 5.11
CA PHE A 155 8.23 6.88 3.99
C PHE A 155 8.89 5.61 3.43
N ILE A 156 8.81 5.44 2.13
CA ILE A 156 9.42 4.34 1.40
C ILE A 156 10.71 4.83 0.74
N GLY A 157 11.84 4.40 1.27
CA GLY A 157 13.17 4.76 0.77
C GLY A 157 13.74 3.73 -0.20
N ASN A 158 14.34 4.22 -1.27
CA ASN A 158 15.23 3.51 -2.17
C ASN A 158 16.04 4.55 -2.93
N ASP A 159 17.36 4.54 -2.78
CA ASP A 159 18.23 5.58 -3.34
C ASP A 159 18.18 5.64 -4.86
N ARG A 160 18.13 4.49 -5.53
CA ARG A 160 18.03 4.43 -6.99
C ARG A 160 16.77 5.12 -7.51
N TYR A 161 15.64 4.94 -6.82
CA TYR A 161 14.36 5.42 -7.29
C TYR A 161 13.99 6.82 -6.78
N PHE A 162 14.38 7.18 -5.55
CA PHE A 162 13.85 8.38 -4.91
C PHE A 162 14.88 9.41 -4.48
N THR A 163 16.18 9.06 -4.45
CA THR A 163 17.25 10.04 -4.20
C THR A 163 17.68 10.68 -5.52
N ARG A 164 16.75 11.44 -6.12
CA ARG A 164 16.94 12.13 -7.42
C ARG A 164 16.58 13.60 -7.30
N GLU A 165 16.98 14.41 -8.30
CA GLU A 165 16.73 15.86 -8.27
C GLU A 165 15.23 16.19 -8.45
N GLU A 166 14.56 15.49 -9.39
CA GLU A 166 13.13 15.70 -9.67
C GLU A 166 12.33 14.52 -9.13
N ILE A 167 11.07 14.79 -8.76
CA ILE A 167 10.18 13.75 -8.27
C ILE A 167 9.45 13.00 -9.40
N TYR A 168 9.35 13.59 -10.59
CA TYR A 168 8.72 13.02 -11.79
C TYR A 168 9.55 13.26 -13.05
N GLY A 169 9.13 12.63 -14.16
CA GLY A 169 9.64 12.91 -15.50
C GLY A 169 10.80 12.03 -15.94
N TYR A 170 11.04 10.93 -15.26
CA TYR A 170 12.06 9.96 -15.64
C TYR A 170 11.48 8.84 -16.51
N GLU A 171 12.26 8.32 -17.43
CA GLU A 171 11.88 7.20 -18.30
C GLU A 171 11.45 5.95 -17.51
N ASP A 172 12.02 5.77 -16.30
CA ASP A 172 11.71 4.65 -15.41
C ASP A 172 10.61 4.97 -14.35
N ASP A 173 9.82 6.02 -14.53
CA ASP A 173 8.75 6.39 -13.59
C ASP A 173 7.76 5.25 -13.35
N ALA A 174 7.47 4.45 -14.38
CA ALA A 174 6.63 3.27 -14.22
C ALA A 174 7.22 2.26 -13.23
N GLU A 175 8.52 1.98 -13.33
CA GLU A 175 9.23 1.07 -12.42
C GLU A 175 9.32 1.65 -11.01
N ARG A 176 9.64 2.94 -10.89
CA ARG A 176 9.70 3.66 -9.61
C ARG A 176 8.39 3.58 -8.83
N PHE A 177 7.29 3.88 -9.50
CA PHE A 177 5.97 3.88 -8.85
C PHE A 177 5.39 2.48 -8.70
N ALA A 178 5.72 1.52 -9.56
CA ALA A 178 5.43 0.10 -9.33
C ALA A 178 6.12 -0.40 -8.06
N PHE A 179 7.40 -0.07 -7.89
CA PHE A 179 8.15 -0.35 -6.66
C PHE A 179 7.47 0.28 -5.43
N PHE A 180 7.14 1.58 -5.50
CA PHE A 180 6.46 2.28 -4.41
C PHE A 180 5.15 1.61 -4.01
N ASN A 181 4.28 1.32 -4.98
CA ASN A 181 3.00 0.69 -4.73
C ASN A 181 3.14 -0.68 -4.05
N ARG A 182 4.06 -1.51 -4.52
CA ARG A 182 4.32 -2.82 -3.91
C ARG A 182 4.94 -2.67 -2.53
N ALA A 183 5.88 -1.75 -2.34
CA ALA A 183 6.52 -1.49 -1.06
C ALA A 183 5.51 -1.04 -0.01
N VAL A 184 4.55 -0.18 -0.36
CA VAL A 184 3.46 0.23 0.53
C VAL A 184 2.62 -0.97 0.94
N LEU A 185 2.21 -1.82 -0.02
CA LEU A 185 1.40 -3.01 0.29
C LEU A 185 2.17 -4.03 1.14
N GLU A 186 3.46 -4.19 0.95
CA GLU A 186 4.28 -5.04 1.82
C GLU A 186 4.48 -4.42 3.22
N ALA A 187 4.53 -3.09 3.34
CA ALA A 187 4.81 -2.39 4.59
C ALA A 187 3.60 -2.27 5.53
N LEU A 188 2.39 -2.03 5.00
CA LEU A 188 1.20 -1.77 5.81
C LEU A 188 0.92 -2.84 6.88
N PRO A 189 1.05 -4.15 6.62
CA PRO A 189 0.85 -5.18 7.65
C PRO A 189 1.80 -5.09 8.85
N TYR A 190 3.01 -4.52 8.66
CA TYR A 190 4.00 -4.39 9.74
C TYR A 190 3.74 -3.21 10.69
N LEU A 191 2.83 -2.32 10.35
CA LEU A 191 2.49 -1.18 11.21
C LEU A 191 1.57 -1.56 12.38
N GLY A 192 1.14 -2.83 12.48
CA GLY A 192 0.34 -3.35 13.59
C GLY A 192 -1.08 -2.76 13.68
N THR A 193 -1.55 -2.10 12.64
CA THR A 193 -2.85 -1.42 12.60
C THR A 193 -3.72 -1.99 11.50
N LYS A 194 -4.99 -2.28 11.81
CA LYS A 194 -5.97 -2.72 10.81
C LYS A 194 -6.38 -1.56 9.90
N ILE A 195 -6.13 -1.71 8.62
CA ILE A 195 -6.56 -0.75 7.60
C ILE A 195 -7.99 -1.09 7.15
N SER A 196 -8.85 -0.09 7.10
CA SER A 196 -10.22 -0.25 6.59
C SER A 196 -10.37 0.18 5.14
N GLU A 197 -9.54 1.12 4.71
CA GLU A 197 -9.61 1.71 3.38
C GLU A 197 -8.23 2.23 2.95
N ILE A 198 -7.89 2.02 1.68
CA ILE A 198 -6.70 2.58 1.04
C ILE A 198 -7.15 3.59 0.01
N TYR A 199 -6.77 4.85 0.19
CA TYR A 199 -6.90 5.90 -0.81
C TYR A 199 -5.65 5.92 -1.67
N VAL A 200 -5.83 5.91 -2.96
CA VAL A 200 -4.76 6.03 -3.96
C VAL A 200 -5.02 7.27 -4.83
N ASN A 201 -3.97 7.92 -5.28
CA ASN A 201 -4.06 9.23 -5.92
C ASN A 201 -3.35 9.22 -7.27
N ASP A 202 -4.07 9.58 -8.33
CA ASP A 202 -3.63 9.63 -9.71
C ASP A 202 -2.98 8.34 -10.23
N TRP A 203 -2.41 8.37 -11.42
CA TRP A 203 -1.85 7.17 -12.06
C TRP A 203 -0.66 6.56 -11.29
N HIS A 204 0.09 7.38 -10.55
CA HIS A 204 1.28 6.93 -9.82
C HIS A 204 0.98 5.87 -8.76
N THR A 205 -0.23 5.90 -8.20
CA THR A 205 -0.66 4.94 -7.17
C THR A 205 -1.87 4.10 -7.57
N SER A 206 -2.42 4.33 -8.78
CA SER A 206 -3.60 3.63 -9.30
C SER A 206 -3.39 2.13 -9.55
N MET A 207 -2.16 1.64 -9.53
CA MET A 207 -1.83 0.23 -9.65
C MET A 207 -2.18 -0.59 -8.41
N ILE A 208 -2.29 0.04 -7.24
CA ILE A 208 -2.56 -0.64 -5.97
C ILE A 208 -3.85 -1.47 -6.02
N PRO A 209 -5.01 -0.98 -6.48
CA PRO A 209 -6.22 -1.78 -6.58
C PRO A 209 -6.06 -3.04 -7.44
N LEU A 210 -5.39 -2.92 -8.60
CA LEU A 210 -5.11 -4.07 -9.46
C LEU A 210 -4.18 -5.08 -8.78
N ILE A 211 -3.07 -4.61 -8.18
CA ILE A 211 -2.11 -5.46 -7.48
C ILE A 211 -2.79 -6.19 -6.32
N LEU A 212 -3.67 -5.53 -5.57
CA LEU A 212 -4.45 -6.15 -4.50
C LEU A 212 -5.33 -7.30 -5.01
N ASN A 213 -5.99 -7.12 -6.14
CA ASN A 213 -6.86 -8.12 -6.73
C ASN A 213 -6.09 -9.31 -7.32
N VAL A 214 -4.85 -9.10 -7.77
CA VAL A 214 -4.02 -10.14 -8.39
C VAL A 214 -3.20 -10.90 -7.35
N ASP A 215 -2.39 -10.18 -6.58
CA ASP A 215 -1.35 -10.78 -5.75
C ASP A 215 -1.78 -10.93 -4.28
N TYR A 216 -2.71 -10.08 -3.79
CA TYR A 216 -3.12 -10.04 -2.39
C TYR A 216 -4.57 -10.48 -2.15
N LYS A 217 -5.25 -11.02 -3.15
CA LYS A 217 -6.65 -11.44 -3.07
C LYS A 217 -6.97 -12.32 -1.85
N TYR A 218 -6.06 -13.19 -1.48
CA TYR A 218 -6.22 -14.14 -0.36
C TYR A 218 -5.42 -13.74 0.89
N HIS A 219 -4.77 -12.59 0.87
CA HIS A 219 -4.00 -12.10 2.01
C HIS A 219 -4.94 -11.60 3.11
N SER A 220 -4.91 -12.22 4.29
CA SER A 220 -5.86 -11.97 5.40
C SER A 220 -5.97 -10.50 5.80
N PHE A 221 -4.87 -9.75 5.75
CA PHE A 221 -4.85 -8.32 6.07
C PHE A 221 -5.71 -7.49 5.10
N TYR A 222 -5.76 -7.86 3.80
CA TYR A 222 -6.40 -7.07 2.75
C TYR A 222 -7.83 -7.50 2.40
N GLN A 223 -8.32 -8.65 2.87
CA GLN A 223 -9.62 -9.22 2.47
C GLN A 223 -10.82 -8.29 2.65
N LYS A 224 -10.78 -7.37 3.63
CA LYS A 224 -11.88 -6.43 3.94
C LYS A 224 -11.52 -4.99 3.65
N VAL A 225 -10.35 -4.75 3.09
CA VAL A 225 -9.86 -3.41 2.77
C VAL A 225 -10.54 -2.94 1.48
N LYS A 226 -11.10 -1.74 1.51
CA LYS A 226 -11.64 -1.06 0.33
C LYS A 226 -10.59 -0.14 -0.26
N THR A 227 -10.70 0.12 -1.56
CA THR A 227 -9.84 1.06 -2.25
C THR A 227 -10.65 2.21 -2.81
N THR A 228 -10.17 3.43 -2.65
CA THR A 228 -10.74 4.64 -3.26
C THR A 228 -9.67 5.30 -4.12
N LEU A 229 -9.92 5.43 -5.42
CA LEU A 229 -9.06 6.16 -6.33
C LEU A 229 -9.51 7.61 -6.41
N ASN A 230 -8.64 8.52 -6.00
CA ASN A 230 -8.79 9.96 -6.21
C ASN A 230 -8.09 10.34 -7.51
N ILE A 231 -8.78 11.07 -8.38
CA ILE A 231 -8.24 11.60 -9.62
C ILE A 231 -8.21 13.12 -9.51
N HIS A 232 -7.00 13.67 -9.53
CA HIS A 232 -6.75 15.11 -9.45
C HIS A 232 -6.43 15.69 -10.82
N ASN A 233 -5.80 14.91 -11.71
CA ASN A 233 -5.46 15.34 -13.05
C ASN A 233 -5.63 14.21 -14.07
N LEU A 234 -6.46 14.43 -15.08
CA LEU A 234 -6.72 13.48 -16.18
C LEU A 234 -5.71 13.58 -17.33
N GLU A 235 -4.87 14.60 -17.36
CA GLU A 235 -3.86 14.75 -18.42
C GLU A 235 -2.75 13.70 -18.31
N TYR A 236 -2.42 13.30 -17.07
CA TYR A 236 -1.38 12.32 -16.80
C TYR A 236 -2.00 10.99 -16.38
N GLN A 237 -1.90 9.99 -17.25
CA GLN A 237 -2.60 8.72 -17.09
C GLN A 237 -1.68 7.50 -17.00
N GLY A 238 -0.37 7.69 -17.17
CA GLY A 238 0.59 6.59 -17.15
C GLY A 238 0.42 5.67 -18.37
N TRP A 239 0.83 6.13 -19.53
CA TRP A 239 0.79 5.41 -20.80
C TRP A 239 2.09 4.66 -21.06
N TYR A 240 1.98 3.35 -21.26
CA TYR A 240 3.16 2.48 -21.45
C TYR A 240 2.85 1.34 -22.43
N SER A 241 3.90 0.72 -22.96
CA SER A 241 3.75 -0.48 -23.78
C SER A 241 3.21 -1.65 -22.94
N VAL A 242 2.65 -2.67 -23.60
CA VAL A 242 2.10 -3.85 -22.94
C VAL A 242 3.15 -4.60 -22.09
N ASP A 243 4.41 -4.48 -22.45
CA ASP A 243 5.52 -5.15 -21.76
C ASP A 243 5.73 -4.68 -20.33
N ILE A 244 5.15 -3.52 -19.94
CA ILE A 244 5.17 -3.06 -18.57
C ILE A 244 4.51 -4.04 -17.61
N LEU A 245 3.48 -4.75 -18.06
CA LEU A 245 2.74 -5.68 -17.22
C LEU A 245 3.62 -6.82 -16.71
N PRO A 246 4.26 -7.65 -17.55
CA PRO A 246 5.14 -8.72 -17.07
C PRO A 246 6.48 -8.20 -16.56
N ASN A 247 7.09 -7.21 -17.21
CA ASN A 247 8.48 -6.84 -16.95
C ASN A 247 8.64 -5.92 -15.72
N VAL A 248 7.66 -5.08 -15.45
CA VAL A 248 7.70 -4.10 -14.36
C VAL A 248 6.68 -4.44 -13.28
N LEU A 249 5.42 -4.63 -13.64
CA LEU A 249 4.38 -4.91 -12.64
C LEU A 249 4.36 -6.36 -12.17
N GLY A 250 4.99 -7.30 -12.90
CA GLY A 250 4.91 -8.72 -12.59
C GLY A 250 3.50 -9.30 -12.72
N ILE A 251 2.68 -8.68 -13.57
CA ILE A 251 1.26 -9.01 -13.78
C ILE A 251 1.09 -9.63 -15.17
N SER A 252 0.24 -10.63 -15.29
CA SER A 252 -0.01 -11.32 -16.55
C SER A 252 -0.53 -10.38 -17.64
N ARG A 253 -0.04 -10.56 -18.86
CA ARG A 253 -0.52 -9.88 -20.08
C ARG A 253 -2.05 -10.05 -20.31
N GLN A 254 -2.65 -11.10 -19.74
CA GLN A 254 -4.11 -11.31 -19.84
C GLN A 254 -4.93 -10.08 -19.42
N TYR A 255 -4.42 -9.22 -18.51
CA TYR A 255 -5.10 -8.00 -18.08
C TYR A 255 -5.08 -6.89 -19.13
N TYR A 256 -4.20 -6.99 -20.13
CA TYR A 256 -4.28 -6.19 -21.34
C TYR A 256 -5.22 -6.82 -22.37
N ASP A 257 -5.08 -8.12 -22.59
CA ASP A 257 -5.84 -8.84 -23.63
C ASP A 257 -7.35 -8.83 -23.35
N ASN A 258 -7.76 -8.86 -22.08
CA ASN A 258 -9.16 -8.75 -21.66
C ASN A 258 -9.69 -7.30 -21.59
N GLY A 259 -8.86 -6.31 -21.92
CA GLY A 259 -9.25 -4.90 -21.97
C GLY A 259 -9.17 -4.13 -20.66
N LEU A 260 -8.85 -4.78 -19.51
CA LEU A 260 -8.83 -4.12 -18.19
C LEU A 260 -7.82 -2.97 -18.13
N THR A 261 -6.60 -3.18 -18.65
CA THR A 261 -5.54 -2.17 -18.65
C THR A 261 -5.37 -1.50 -20.01
N ARG A 262 -5.99 -2.05 -21.06
CA ARG A 262 -5.78 -1.59 -22.44
C ARG A 262 -6.60 -0.35 -22.77
N MET A 263 -5.95 0.63 -23.38
CA MET A 263 -6.58 1.78 -24.00
C MET A 263 -5.84 2.08 -25.30
N GLY A 264 -6.53 1.92 -26.46
CA GLY A 264 -5.88 1.85 -27.76
C GLY A 264 -4.89 0.67 -27.81
N ASP A 265 -3.67 0.93 -28.25
CA ASP A 265 -2.58 -0.05 -28.34
C ASP A 265 -1.65 -0.02 -27.12
N SER A 266 -2.01 0.72 -26.07
CA SER A 266 -1.18 0.93 -24.89
C SER A 266 -1.83 0.42 -23.61
N VAL A 267 -1.03 0.20 -22.58
CA VAL A 267 -1.48 0.08 -21.20
C VAL A 267 -1.67 1.49 -20.65
N ASN A 268 -2.82 1.71 -20.00
CA ASN A 268 -3.13 2.92 -19.26
C ASN A 268 -3.25 2.58 -17.78
N LEU A 269 -2.33 3.09 -16.95
CA LEU A 269 -2.27 2.75 -15.54
C LEU A 269 -3.43 3.36 -14.74
N LEU A 270 -3.85 4.59 -15.07
CA LEU A 270 -5.00 5.21 -14.42
C LEU A 270 -6.29 4.40 -14.69
N LYS A 271 -6.49 3.95 -15.94
CA LYS A 271 -7.60 3.07 -16.31
C LYS A 271 -7.61 1.79 -15.47
N SER A 272 -6.46 1.16 -15.26
CA SER A 272 -6.40 -0.05 -14.44
C SER A 272 -6.90 0.19 -13.00
N GLY A 273 -6.60 1.35 -12.43
CA GLY A 273 -7.14 1.78 -11.14
C GLY A 273 -8.65 2.04 -11.19
N ILE A 274 -9.15 2.69 -12.25
CA ILE A 274 -10.59 2.95 -12.45
C ILE A 274 -11.37 1.63 -12.49
N GLU A 275 -10.88 0.65 -13.23
CA GLU A 275 -11.55 -0.66 -13.40
C GLU A 275 -11.50 -1.53 -12.14
N THR A 276 -10.56 -1.30 -11.22
CA THR A 276 -10.31 -2.21 -10.10
C THR A 276 -10.56 -1.61 -8.71
N ALA A 277 -10.60 -0.29 -8.58
CA ALA A 277 -10.88 0.36 -7.31
C ALA A 277 -12.35 0.12 -6.86
N THR A 278 -12.57 0.05 -5.54
CA THR A 278 -13.92 -0.06 -4.98
C THR A 278 -14.75 1.20 -5.20
N ARG A 279 -14.08 2.35 -5.24
CA ARG A 279 -14.68 3.67 -5.48
C ARG A 279 -13.74 4.54 -6.29
N ILE A 280 -14.32 5.48 -7.02
CA ILE A 280 -13.63 6.55 -7.72
C ILE A 280 -14.15 7.87 -7.18
N GLN A 281 -13.25 8.80 -6.95
CA GLN A 281 -13.55 10.17 -6.55
C GLN A 281 -12.81 11.12 -7.47
N LEU A 282 -13.56 12.02 -8.11
CA LEU A 282 -13.01 13.10 -8.91
C LEU A 282 -12.90 14.32 -8.00
N ASN A 283 -11.71 14.79 -7.74
CA ASN A 283 -11.50 16.07 -7.09
C ASN A 283 -11.60 17.17 -8.18
N GLU A 284 -12.10 18.36 -7.82
CA GLU A 284 -12.47 19.45 -8.73
C GLU A 284 -11.58 19.54 -9.97
N ILE A 285 -11.93 18.72 -10.97
CA ILE A 285 -11.32 18.79 -12.29
C ILE A 285 -11.93 20.00 -12.96
N SER A 286 -11.12 21.01 -13.30
CA SER A 286 -11.61 22.15 -14.04
C SER A 286 -12.33 21.68 -15.31
N THR A 287 -13.43 22.30 -15.66
CA THR A 287 -14.24 21.96 -16.86
C THR A 287 -13.43 22.02 -18.16
N GLU A 288 -12.24 22.64 -18.16
CA GLU A 288 -11.29 22.62 -19.27
C GLU A 288 -10.59 21.27 -19.43
N GLN A 289 -10.33 20.54 -18.35
CA GLN A 289 -9.69 19.21 -18.38
C GLN A 289 -10.65 18.08 -18.81
N LEU A 290 -11.96 18.32 -18.81
CA LEU A 290 -12.97 17.37 -19.29
C LEU A 290 -13.09 17.33 -20.82
N LYS A 291 -12.43 18.22 -21.56
CA LYS A 291 -12.33 18.13 -23.01
C LYS A 291 -11.29 17.04 -23.35
N LEU A 292 -11.78 15.81 -23.56
CA LEU A 292 -10.98 14.74 -24.16
C LEU A 292 -10.27 15.29 -25.40
N PRO A 293 -8.97 15.01 -25.60
CA PRO A 293 -8.30 15.34 -26.85
C PRO A 293 -9.10 14.71 -27.98
N GLN A 294 -9.60 15.53 -28.90
CA GLN A 294 -10.16 14.99 -30.14
C GLN A 294 -9.06 14.20 -30.82
N MET A 295 -9.27 12.89 -30.99
CA MET A 295 -8.39 12.06 -31.77
C MET A 295 -8.34 12.68 -33.16
N HIS A 296 -7.21 13.25 -33.54
CA HIS A 296 -6.94 13.58 -34.92
C HIS A 296 -6.83 12.25 -35.70
N GLU A 297 -7.91 11.92 -36.41
CA GLU A 297 -7.85 10.96 -37.50
C GLU A 297 -6.90 11.51 -38.58
N SER A 298 -5.80 10.81 -38.78
CA SER A 298 -4.91 11.00 -39.93
C SER A 298 -4.46 9.66 -40.47
#